data_8a5d085cc7746b526f4a8b226aa8d29f
#
_entry.id   8a5d085cc7746b526f4a8b226aa8d29f
#
_cell.length_a   1.000
_cell.length_b   1.000
_cell.length_c   1.000
_cell.angle_alpha   90.00
_cell.angle_beta   90.00
_cell.angle_gamma   90.00
#
_symmetry.space_group_name_H-M   'P 1'
#
loop_
_entity.id
_entity.type
_entity.pdbx_description
1 polymer ?
#
loop_
_entity_poly.entity_id
_entity_poly.type
_entity_poly.pdbx_seq_one_letter_code
_entity_poly.pdbx_strand_id
1 'polypeptide(L)'
;IRLSLVGSEMCIRDRIRDWAHKILGALEPKLTSKQLDEGSNAVVNFKQYLKDQIKFRKNHKKLNKDNEILSLLIEAEGLELSETELLHQCIFMLNAGHETSTNMLSHGLNELINHIDQFKLLQKELGRIDTAIDEIVRFQPPIQINNRRRLEVTSLGDITIPKGSSVHMIIAGAN
;
A
#
# COMPACT_ATOMS: atom_id res chain seq x y z
N ILE A 1 11.80 -8.07 2.82
CA ILE A 1 11.28 -9.27 2.15
C ILE A 1 12.35 -9.73 1.18
N ARG A 2 13.26 -10.62 1.64
CA ARG A 2 14.11 -11.38 0.72
C ARG A 2 13.27 -12.51 0.14
N LEU A 3 12.68 -12.27 -1.01
CA LEU A 3 12.34 -13.33 -1.92
C LEU A 3 13.65 -13.71 -2.61
N SER A 4 14.21 -14.87 -2.29
CA SER A 4 15.36 -15.41 -3.03
C SER A 4 14.86 -15.87 -4.39
N LEU A 5 15.25 -15.17 -5.43
CA LEU A 5 14.60 -15.15 -6.72
C LEU A 5 15.55 -15.59 -7.80
N VAL A 6 15.41 -16.83 -8.26
CA VAL A 6 16.08 -17.30 -9.50
C VAL A 6 15.00 -17.71 -10.51
N GLY A 7 15.00 -17.07 -11.68
CA GLY A 7 14.30 -17.49 -12.89
C GLY A 7 12.76 -17.38 -12.87
N SER A 8 12.04 -18.25 -12.20
CA SER A 8 10.56 -18.28 -12.15
C SER A 8 9.95 -17.13 -11.33
N GLU A 9 10.75 -16.45 -10.56
CA GLU A 9 10.34 -15.42 -9.60
C GLU A 9 10.26 -14.00 -10.19
N MET A 10 10.95 -13.71 -11.29
CA MET A 10 10.74 -12.47 -12.03
C MET A 10 9.29 -12.39 -12.56
N CYS A 11 8.76 -13.50 -13.05
CA CYS A 11 7.38 -13.58 -13.51
C CYS A 11 6.34 -13.35 -12.39
N ILE A 12 6.64 -13.72 -11.14
CA ILE A 12 5.71 -13.51 -10.03
C ILE A 12 5.71 -12.05 -9.55
N ARG A 13 6.85 -11.37 -9.56
CA ARG A 13 6.93 -9.93 -9.27
C ARG A 13 6.04 -9.14 -10.22
N ASP A 14 6.14 -9.40 -11.51
CA ASP A 14 5.37 -8.71 -12.53
C ASP A 14 3.86 -9.00 -12.36
N ARG A 15 3.47 -10.24 -12.01
CA ARG A 15 2.08 -10.58 -11.72
C ARG A 15 1.56 -9.90 -10.47
N ILE A 16 2.30 -9.88 -9.37
CA ILE A 16 1.91 -9.19 -8.13
C ILE A 16 1.73 -7.70 -8.40
N ARG A 17 2.65 -7.09 -9.16
CA ARG A 17 2.55 -5.69 -9.55
C ARG A 17 1.31 -5.42 -10.40
N ASP A 18 1.06 -6.25 -11.41
CA ASP A 18 -0.12 -6.14 -12.26
C ASP A 18 -1.43 -6.26 -11.45
N TRP A 19 -1.51 -7.24 -10.54
CA TRP A 19 -2.65 -7.37 -9.64
C TRP A 19 -2.81 -6.16 -8.74
N ALA A 20 -1.73 -5.65 -8.13
CA ALA A 20 -1.76 -4.48 -7.28
C ALA A 20 -2.31 -3.26 -8.04
N HIS A 21 -1.81 -2.97 -9.24
CA HIS A 21 -2.30 -1.87 -10.07
C HIS A 21 -3.78 -2.01 -10.44
N LYS A 22 -4.24 -3.22 -10.80
CA LYS A 22 -5.65 -3.47 -11.12
C LYS A 22 -6.56 -3.31 -9.90
N ILE A 23 -6.12 -3.76 -8.73
CA ILE A 23 -6.84 -3.60 -7.46
C ILE A 23 -6.96 -2.12 -7.10
N LEU A 24 -5.87 -1.38 -7.16
CA LEU A 24 -5.86 0.07 -6.86
C LEU A 24 -6.66 0.86 -7.89
N GLY A 25 -6.55 0.51 -9.17
CA GLY A 25 -7.36 1.11 -10.24
C GLY A 25 -8.87 0.90 -10.05
N ALA A 26 -9.28 -0.18 -9.35
CA ALA A 26 -10.68 -0.43 -9.00
C ALA A 26 -11.17 0.36 -7.77
N LEU A 27 -10.30 1.14 -7.12
CA LEU A 27 -10.65 2.05 -6.01
C LEU A 27 -10.83 3.51 -6.45
N GLU A 28 -10.64 3.80 -7.73
CA GLU A 28 -10.80 5.14 -8.28
C GLU A 28 -12.23 5.66 -8.16
N PRO A 29 -12.45 6.97 -7.98
CA PRO A 29 -13.80 7.56 -7.81
C PRO A 29 -14.72 7.39 -9.02
N LYS A 30 -14.15 7.27 -10.22
CA LYS A 30 -14.87 7.02 -11.46
C LYS A 30 -14.40 5.72 -12.07
N LEU A 31 -15.24 4.70 -12.03
CA LEU A 31 -14.94 3.36 -12.52
C LEU A 31 -15.72 3.06 -13.80
N THR A 32 -15.05 2.42 -14.74
CA THR A 32 -15.70 1.67 -15.81
C THR A 32 -16.00 0.25 -15.33
N SER A 33 -17.03 -0.40 -15.90
CA SER A 33 -17.30 -1.82 -15.59
C SER A 33 -16.07 -2.69 -15.83
N LYS A 34 -15.30 -2.42 -16.87
CA LYS A 34 -14.06 -3.13 -17.18
C LYS A 34 -13.03 -3.03 -16.05
N GLN A 35 -12.78 -1.84 -15.51
CA GLN A 35 -11.84 -1.66 -14.40
C GLN A 35 -12.28 -2.41 -13.14
N LEU A 36 -13.59 -2.41 -12.86
CA LEU A 36 -14.14 -3.14 -11.73
C LEU A 36 -13.96 -4.66 -11.89
N ASP A 37 -14.23 -5.19 -13.09
CA ASP A 37 -14.05 -6.60 -13.41
C ASP A 37 -12.57 -7.01 -13.36
N GLU A 38 -11.68 -6.21 -13.91
CA GLU A 38 -10.23 -6.44 -13.86
C GLU A 38 -9.70 -6.45 -12.43
N GLY A 39 -10.12 -5.50 -11.59
CA GLY A 39 -9.77 -5.44 -10.18
C GLY A 39 -10.30 -6.64 -9.40
N SER A 40 -11.56 -7.03 -9.63
CA SER A 40 -12.18 -8.20 -9.00
C SER A 40 -11.45 -9.49 -9.36
N ASN A 41 -11.13 -9.68 -10.64
CA ASN A 41 -10.36 -10.83 -11.12
C ASN A 41 -8.92 -10.83 -10.53
N ALA A 42 -8.31 -9.67 -10.40
CA ALA A 42 -6.99 -9.54 -9.78
C ALA A 42 -7.02 -9.97 -8.31
N VAL A 43 -8.05 -9.60 -7.54
CA VAL A 43 -8.24 -10.07 -6.16
C VAL A 43 -8.35 -11.59 -6.09
N VAL A 44 -9.15 -12.21 -6.97
CA VAL A 44 -9.32 -13.66 -7.01
C VAL A 44 -8.00 -14.37 -7.27
N ASN A 45 -7.27 -13.94 -8.30
CA ASN A 45 -5.98 -14.53 -8.68
C ASN A 45 -4.92 -14.34 -7.58
N PHE A 46 -4.89 -13.16 -6.96
CA PHE A 46 -3.94 -12.87 -5.88
C PHE A 46 -4.25 -13.71 -4.64
N LYS A 47 -5.53 -13.85 -4.26
CA LYS A 47 -5.94 -14.76 -3.18
C LYS A 47 -5.51 -16.20 -3.44
N GLN A 48 -5.68 -16.70 -4.66
CA GLN A 48 -5.27 -18.07 -4.99
C GLN A 48 -3.76 -18.24 -4.82
N TYR A 49 -2.97 -17.31 -5.33
CA TYR A 49 -1.51 -17.33 -5.14
C TYR A 49 -1.12 -17.31 -3.65
N LEU A 50 -1.76 -16.47 -2.84
CA LEU A 50 -1.48 -16.39 -1.41
C LEU A 50 -1.86 -17.68 -0.68
N LYS A 51 -2.99 -18.32 -1.02
CA LYS A 51 -3.37 -19.62 -0.48
C LYS A 51 -2.30 -20.69 -0.73
N ASP A 52 -1.77 -20.73 -1.93
CA ASP A 52 -0.71 -21.67 -2.30
C ASP A 52 0.57 -21.40 -1.49
N GLN A 53 0.96 -20.12 -1.31
CA GLN A 53 2.11 -19.72 -0.50
C GLN A 53 1.93 -20.06 0.99
N ILE A 54 0.75 -19.78 1.54
CA ILE A 54 0.41 -20.10 2.93
C ILE A 54 0.46 -21.61 3.17
N LYS A 55 -0.17 -22.39 2.27
CA LYS A 55 -0.15 -23.86 2.33
C LYS A 55 1.27 -24.40 2.26
N PHE A 56 2.09 -23.86 1.35
CA PHE A 56 3.50 -24.26 1.25
C PHE A 56 4.26 -24.00 2.56
N ARG A 57 4.10 -22.81 3.17
CA ARG A 57 4.77 -22.44 4.43
C ARG A 57 4.29 -23.25 5.61
N LYS A 58 2.98 -23.53 5.73
CA LYS A 58 2.43 -24.40 6.77
C LYS A 58 3.03 -25.81 6.74
N ASN A 59 3.29 -26.32 5.53
CA ASN A 59 3.89 -27.66 5.34
C ASN A 59 5.41 -27.68 5.54
N HIS A 60 6.08 -26.51 5.45
CA HIS A 60 7.53 -26.38 5.52
C HIS A 60 7.95 -25.40 6.64
N LYS A 61 7.51 -25.68 7.88
CA LYS A 61 7.73 -24.78 9.05
C LYS A 61 9.18 -24.36 9.28
N LYS A 62 10.17 -25.18 8.88
CA LYS A 62 11.60 -24.85 8.96
C LYS A 62 12.01 -23.67 8.06
N LEU A 63 11.20 -23.29 7.09
CA LEU A 63 11.41 -22.12 6.22
C LEU A 63 10.80 -20.85 6.77
N ASN A 64 9.96 -20.95 7.81
CA ASN A 64 9.43 -19.79 8.49
C ASN A 64 10.56 -19.10 9.24
N LYS A 65 10.85 -17.86 8.87
CA LYS A 65 11.82 -17.04 9.59
C LYS A 65 11.08 -16.22 10.61
N ASP A 66 11.62 -16.19 11.81
CA ASP A 66 11.18 -15.26 12.83
C ASP A 66 11.20 -13.84 12.26
N ASN A 67 10.12 -13.09 12.46
CA ASN A 67 9.90 -11.72 11.96
C ASN A 67 9.55 -11.56 10.46
N GLU A 68 9.24 -12.61 9.71
CA GLU A 68 8.58 -12.44 8.42
C GLU A 68 7.09 -12.15 8.60
N ILE A 69 6.59 -11.06 8.03
CA ILE A 69 5.18 -10.61 8.15
C ILE A 69 4.19 -11.73 7.81
N LEU A 70 4.43 -12.48 6.72
CA LEU A 70 3.54 -13.58 6.34
C LEU A 70 3.54 -14.70 7.36
N SER A 71 4.68 -15.01 7.99
CA SER A 71 4.75 -16.01 9.05
C SER A 71 3.98 -15.58 10.29
N LEU A 72 4.11 -14.33 10.71
CA LEU A 72 3.37 -13.76 11.84
C LEU A 72 1.85 -13.77 11.58
N LEU A 73 1.42 -13.44 10.36
CA LEU A 73 0.00 -13.49 9.99
C LEU A 73 -0.55 -14.92 9.96
N ILE A 74 0.26 -15.90 9.53
CA ILE A 74 -0.12 -17.33 9.57
C ILE A 74 -0.25 -17.83 11.03
N GLU A 75 0.59 -17.35 11.94
CA GLU A 75 0.50 -17.70 13.36
C GLU A 75 -0.74 -17.10 14.03
N ALA A 76 -1.17 -15.90 13.60
CA ALA A 76 -2.40 -15.28 14.08
C ALA A 76 -3.69 -15.92 13.53
N GLU A 77 -3.59 -16.72 12.45
CA GLU A 77 -4.74 -17.42 11.86
C GLU A 77 -5.35 -18.45 12.84
N GLY A 78 -6.65 -18.38 12.98
CA GLY A 78 -7.41 -19.27 13.89
C GLY A 78 -7.45 -18.81 15.34
N LEU A 79 -6.64 -17.82 15.72
CA LEU A 79 -6.66 -17.15 17.03
C LEU A 79 -7.33 -15.78 16.95
N GLU A 80 -6.77 -14.90 16.12
CA GLU A 80 -7.18 -13.52 15.95
C GLU A 80 -7.71 -13.20 14.55
N LEU A 81 -7.33 -14.02 13.54
CA LEU A 81 -7.70 -13.85 12.14
C LEU A 81 -8.36 -15.11 11.57
N SER A 82 -9.43 -14.93 10.82
CA SER A 82 -9.94 -15.97 9.92
C SER A 82 -9.04 -16.10 8.67
N GLU A 83 -9.14 -17.21 7.94
CA GLU A 83 -8.43 -17.40 6.66
C GLU A 83 -8.71 -16.25 5.68
N THR A 84 -9.95 -15.76 5.64
CA THR A 84 -10.35 -14.67 4.77
C THR A 84 -9.68 -13.37 5.18
N GLU A 85 -9.64 -13.05 6.46
CA GLU A 85 -8.97 -11.86 6.98
C GLU A 85 -7.45 -11.93 6.75
N LEU A 86 -6.83 -13.08 6.97
CA LEU A 86 -5.41 -13.31 6.66
C LEU A 86 -5.10 -12.94 5.20
N LEU A 87 -5.90 -13.46 4.25
CA LEU A 87 -5.70 -13.17 2.83
C LEU A 87 -5.90 -11.69 2.51
N HIS A 88 -6.93 -11.06 3.11
CA HIS A 88 -7.17 -9.63 2.92
C HIS A 88 -6.06 -8.77 3.51
N GLN A 89 -5.53 -9.12 4.68
CA GLN A 89 -4.40 -8.42 5.29
C GLN A 89 -3.14 -8.51 4.43
N CYS A 90 -2.84 -9.69 3.88
CA CYS A 90 -1.72 -9.84 2.94
C CYS A 90 -1.85 -8.94 1.71
N ILE A 91 -3.04 -8.92 1.08
CA ILE A 91 -3.30 -8.06 -0.09
C ILE A 91 -3.21 -6.59 0.29
N PHE A 92 -3.82 -6.21 1.42
CA PHE A 92 -3.81 -4.83 1.90
C PHE A 92 -2.38 -4.34 2.17
N MET A 93 -1.58 -5.09 2.91
CA MET A 93 -0.20 -4.70 3.25
C MET A 93 0.68 -4.58 2.01
N LEU A 94 0.54 -5.49 1.04
CA LEU A 94 1.29 -5.42 -0.21
C LEU A 94 0.91 -4.19 -1.03
N ASN A 95 -0.39 -3.91 -1.19
CA ASN A 95 -0.84 -2.74 -1.92
C ASN A 95 -0.47 -1.42 -1.22
N ALA A 96 -0.73 -1.32 0.08
CA ALA A 96 -0.45 -0.11 0.84
C ALA A 96 1.05 0.22 0.91
N GLY A 97 1.90 -0.81 1.05
CA GLY A 97 3.34 -0.62 1.22
C GLY A 97 4.14 -0.48 -0.08
N HIS A 98 3.61 -0.98 -1.20
CA HIS A 98 4.39 -0.99 -2.44
C HIS A 98 4.31 0.35 -3.18
N GLU A 99 3.12 0.80 -3.55
CA GLU A 99 2.96 1.96 -4.43
C GLU A 99 3.26 3.27 -3.72
N THR A 100 2.78 3.44 -2.50
CA THR A 100 3.02 4.66 -1.71
C THR A 100 4.50 4.87 -1.44
N SER A 101 5.23 3.83 -1.04
CA SER A 101 6.67 3.91 -0.80
C SER A 101 7.46 4.16 -2.08
N THR A 102 7.07 3.53 -3.19
CA THR A 102 7.72 3.75 -4.49
C THR A 102 7.53 5.18 -4.97
N ASN A 103 6.30 5.72 -4.86
CA ASN A 103 5.99 7.10 -5.24
C ASN A 103 6.72 8.10 -4.35
N MET A 104 6.75 7.86 -3.03
CA MET A 104 7.48 8.72 -2.09
C MET A 104 8.97 8.79 -2.42
N LEU A 105 9.61 7.64 -2.68
CA LEU A 105 11.03 7.60 -3.03
C LEU A 105 11.31 8.27 -4.37
N SER A 106 10.45 8.05 -5.37
CA SER A 106 10.60 8.64 -6.70
C SER A 106 10.42 10.16 -6.68
N HIS A 107 9.37 10.63 -6.00
CA HIS A 107 9.12 12.06 -5.82
C HIS A 107 10.24 12.72 -5.00
N GLY A 108 10.62 12.10 -3.88
CA GLY A 108 11.68 12.62 -3.03
C GLY A 108 13.03 12.75 -3.74
N LEU A 109 13.40 11.75 -4.53
CA LEU A 109 14.62 11.82 -5.34
C LEU A 109 14.51 12.90 -6.41
N ASN A 110 13.37 13.01 -7.10
CA ASN A 110 13.14 14.05 -8.08
C ASN A 110 13.26 15.45 -7.46
N GLU A 111 12.65 15.67 -6.29
CA GLU A 111 12.74 16.97 -5.61
C GLU A 111 14.15 17.28 -5.14
N LEU A 112 14.88 16.30 -4.61
CA LEU A 112 16.29 16.49 -4.21
C LEU A 112 17.20 16.82 -5.40
N ILE A 113 16.95 16.25 -6.58
CA ILE A 113 17.69 16.57 -7.80
C ILE A 113 17.37 17.99 -8.27
N ASN A 114 16.13 18.43 -8.18
CA ASN A 114 15.68 19.77 -8.54
C ASN A 114 16.13 20.83 -7.53
N HIS A 115 16.41 20.45 -6.28
CA HIS A 115 16.89 21.34 -5.20
C HIS A 115 18.27 20.88 -4.72
N ILE A 116 19.26 21.03 -5.56
CA ILE A 116 20.61 20.48 -5.37
C ILE A 116 21.33 20.99 -4.11
N ASP A 117 21.00 22.19 -3.64
CA ASP A 117 21.49 22.77 -2.39
C ASP A 117 20.99 21.98 -1.19
N GLN A 118 19.72 21.60 -1.16
CA GLN A 118 19.10 20.76 -0.12
C GLN A 118 19.67 19.35 -0.17
N PHE A 119 19.87 18.80 -1.37
CA PHE A 119 20.51 17.49 -1.52
C PHE A 119 21.92 17.48 -0.96
N LYS A 120 22.75 18.50 -1.27
CA LYS A 120 24.10 18.61 -0.72
C LYS A 120 24.11 18.81 0.79
N LEU A 121 23.14 19.55 1.34
CA LEU A 121 22.98 19.70 2.78
C LEU A 121 22.67 18.37 3.44
N LEU A 122 21.71 17.61 2.90
CA LEU A 122 21.34 16.28 3.41
C LEU A 122 22.52 15.29 3.34
N GLN A 123 23.32 15.33 2.26
CA GLN A 123 24.53 14.52 2.15
C GLN A 123 25.58 14.82 3.23
N LYS A 124 25.69 16.09 3.66
CA LYS A 124 26.62 16.51 4.72
C LYS A 124 26.08 16.19 6.11
N GLU A 125 24.77 16.25 6.30
CA GLU A 125 24.09 16.15 7.58
C GLU A 125 23.04 15.00 7.55
N LEU A 126 23.51 13.77 7.43
CA LEU A 126 22.61 12.59 7.36
C LEU A 126 21.68 12.43 8.57
N GLY A 127 21.99 13.05 9.70
CA GLY A 127 21.10 13.10 10.86
C GLY A 127 19.79 13.85 10.61
N ARG A 128 19.65 14.56 9.48
CA ARG A 128 18.40 15.23 9.05
C ARG A 128 17.49 14.35 8.20
N ILE A 129 17.82 13.08 8.01
CA ILE A 129 17.07 12.21 7.09
C ILE A 129 15.58 12.11 7.45
N ASP A 130 15.25 12.02 8.73
CA ASP A 130 13.86 11.92 9.19
C ASP A 130 13.07 13.20 8.85
N THR A 131 13.64 14.37 9.13
CA THR A 131 13.04 15.67 8.78
C THR A 131 12.90 15.84 7.27
N ALA A 132 13.88 15.36 6.50
CA ALA A 132 13.82 15.40 5.04
C ALA A 132 12.71 14.49 4.49
N ILE A 133 12.51 13.31 5.09
CA ILE A 133 11.41 12.40 4.73
C ILE A 133 10.06 13.07 5.01
N ASP A 134 9.89 13.67 6.20
CA ASP A 134 8.66 14.38 6.56
C ASP A 134 8.36 15.51 5.58
N GLU A 135 9.37 16.29 5.19
CA GLU A 135 9.20 17.36 4.23
C GLU A 135 8.89 16.88 2.80
N ILE A 136 9.51 15.78 2.36
CA ILE A 136 9.19 15.16 1.08
C ILE A 136 7.72 14.70 1.05
N VAL A 137 7.27 14.03 2.12
CA VAL A 137 5.88 13.57 2.23
C VAL A 137 4.90 14.74 2.29
N ARG A 138 5.27 15.84 2.96
CA ARG A 138 4.47 17.06 2.99
C ARG A 138 4.39 17.71 1.60
N PHE A 139 5.52 17.90 0.93
CA PHE A 139 5.63 18.66 -0.32
C PHE A 139 5.07 17.89 -1.53
N GLN A 140 5.33 16.58 -1.58
CA GLN A 140 4.87 15.69 -2.65
C GLN A 140 4.23 14.42 -2.04
N PRO A 141 3.01 14.54 -1.47
CA PRO A 141 2.38 13.40 -0.82
C PRO A 141 2.11 12.27 -1.82
N PRO A 142 2.47 11.02 -1.48
CA PRO A 142 2.22 9.87 -2.35
C PRO A 142 0.73 9.57 -2.52
N ILE A 143 -0.09 9.99 -1.56
CA ILE A 143 -1.56 9.95 -1.62
C ILE A 143 -2.05 11.39 -1.65
N GLN A 144 -2.59 11.80 -2.79
CA GLN A 144 -3.04 13.19 -3.00
C GLN A 144 -4.46 13.45 -2.49
N ILE A 145 -5.33 12.44 -2.56
CA ILE A 145 -6.73 12.52 -2.14
C ILE A 145 -7.06 11.29 -1.30
N ASN A 146 -7.72 11.50 -0.18
CA ASN A 146 -8.26 10.44 0.63
C ASN A 146 -9.78 10.63 0.81
N ASN A 147 -10.52 9.53 0.89
CA ASN A 147 -11.98 9.55 0.95
C ASN A 147 -12.48 8.96 2.26
N ARG A 148 -13.55 9.54 2.78
CA ARG A 148 -14.30 9.02 3.93
C ARG A 148 -15.79 9.07 3.65
N ARG A 149 -16.51 8.05 4.11
CA ARG A 149 -17.97 8.08 4.12
C ARG A 149 -18.44 8.32 5.55
N ARG A 150 -19.33 9.31 5.71
CA ARG A 150 -19.87 9.65 7.02
C ARG A 150 -20.89 8.60 7.46
N LEU A 151 -20.70 8.04 8.65
CA LEU A 151 -21.62 7.07 9.24
C LEU A 151 -22.73 7.75 10.07
N GLU A 152 -22.47 8.97 10.53
CA GLU A 152 -23.38 9.79 11.31
C GLU A 152 -23.34 11.24 10.83
N VAL A 153 -24.32 12.05 11.20
CA VAL A 153 -24.29 13.50 10.98
C VAL A 153 -23.14 14.10 11.78
N THR A 154 -22.35 14.97 11.15
CA THR A 154 -21.22 15.65 11.81
C THR A 154 -21.13 17.09 11.34
N SER A 155 -20.52 17.95 12.14
CA SER A 155 -20.21 19.33 11.74
C SER A 155 -18.72 19.54 11.60
N LEU A 156 -18.35 20.35 10.61
CA LEU A 156 -17.00 20.84 10.39
C LEU A 156 -17.07 22.37 10.32
N GLY A 157 -16.68 23.05 11.39
CA GLY A 157 -17.02 24.46 11.57
C GLY A 157 -18.53 24.65 11.52
N ASP A 158 -18.99 25.58 10.69
CA ASP A 158 -20.42 25.90 10.50
C ASP A 158 -21.13 25.00 9.46
N ILE A 159 -20.41 24.05 8.87
CA ILE A 159 -20.95 23.16 7.83
C ILE A 159 -21.42 21.86 8.45
N THR A 160 -22.70 21.54 8.31
CA THR A 160 -23.26 20.24 8.68
C THR A 160 -23.10 19.26 7.52
N ILE A 161 -22.46 18.13 7.79
CA ILE A 161 -22.22 17.03 6.83
C ILE A 161 -23.22 15.91 7.15
N PRO A 162 -24.19 15.63 6.26
CA PRO A 162 -25.18 14.59 6.47
C PRO A 162 -24.57 13.18 6.55
N LYS A 163 -25.28 12.28 7.23
CA LYS A 163 -24.99 10.84 7.18
C LYS A 163 -25.01 10.34 5.72
N GLY A 164 -24.06 9.48 5.37
CA GLY A 164 -23.92 8.89 4.03
C GLY A 164 -23.15 9.75 3.04
N SER A 165 -22.81 11.00 3.37
CA SER A 165 -22.00 11.88 2.54
C SER A 165 -20.60 11.31 2.30
N SER A 166 -20.09 11.44 1.07
CA SER A 166 -18.68 11.22 0.76
C SER A 166 -17.91 12.52 1.00
N VAL A 167 -16.85 12.43 1.78
CA VAL A 167 -15.94 13.54 2.09
C VAL A 167 -14.59 13.27 1.44
N HIS A 168 -14.16 14.14 0.56
CA HIS A 168 -12.86 14.07 -0.09
C HIS A 168 -11.88 14.99 0.62
N MET A 169 -10.82 14.42 1.18
CA MET A 169 -9.74 15.14 1.81
C MET A 169 -8.61 15.33 0.78
N ILE A 170 -8.41 16.55 0.33
CA ILE A 170 -7.38 16.88 -0.66
C ILE A 170 -6.07 17.14 0.09
N ILE A 171 -5.31 16.07 0.34
CA ILE A 171 -4.07 16.12 1.12
C ILE A 171 -3.05 17.03 0.42
N ALA A 172 -2.88 16.88 -0.88
CA ALA A 172 -1.97 17.72 -1.66
C ALA A 172 -2.35 19.21 -1.69
N GLY A 173 -3.61 19.53 -1.41
CA GLY A 173 -4.08 20.93 -1.33
C GLY A 173 -3.96 21.57 0.06
N ALA A 174 -3.55 20.80 1.06
CA ALA A 174 -3.35 21.28 2.42
C ALA A 174 -1.90 21.75 2.70
N ASN A 175 -1.01 21.66 1.72
CA ASN A 175 0.43 21.94 1.81
C ASN A 175 0.78 23.34 1.34
#